data_6991ade9bb22e9605b70eb6e42e45032
#
_entry.id   6991ade9bb22e9605b70eb6e42e45032
#
_cell.length_a   1.000
_cell.length_b   1.000
_cell.length_c   1.000
_cell.angle_alpha   90.00
_cell.angle_beta   90.00
_cell.angle_gamma   90.00
#
_symmetry.space_group_name_H-M   'P 1'
#
loop_
_entity.id
_entity.type
_entity.pdbx_description
1 polymer ?
#
loop_
_entity_poly.entity_id
_entity_poly.type
_entity_poly.pdbx_seq_one_letter_code
_entity_poly.pdbx_strand_id
1 'polypeptide(L)'
;MKLYIATPINARQEPTMREKLVAAKHHVEMLKEILADDVRFKKYELISTFDFNDRNDTEEKAMSRCIYHVLTSDAIYLDHGWTASKGCILEYITAKIYGKQIFEHSEY
;
A
#
# COMPACT_ATOMS: atom_id res chain seq x y z
N MET A 1 8.87 -2.91 -13.95
CA MET A 1 8.97 -1.96 -12.83
C MET A 1 7.89 -2.27 -11.81
N LYS A 2 8.17 -2.01 -10.55
CA LYS A 2 7.23 -2.30 -9.45
C LYS A 2 6.64 -1.02 -8.87
N LEU A 3 5.33 -1.04 -8.62
CA LEU A 3 4.60 0.01 -7.90
C LEU A 3 4.03 -0.59 -6.61
N TYR A 4 4.45 -0.07 -5.48
CA TYR A 4 3.96 -0.49 -4.18
C TYR A 4 2.71 0.33 -3.81
N ILE A 5 1.62 -0.36 -3.48
CA ILE A 5 0.37 0.29 -3.07
C ILE A 5 0.32 0.36 -1.55
N ALA A 6 0.37 1.58 -1.02
CA ALA A 6 0.26 1.85 0.42
C ALA A 6 -1.21 2.14 0.76
N THR A 7 -1.87 1.17 1.39
CA THR A 7 -3.28 1.24 1.76
C THR A 7 -3.44 1.21 3.27
N PRO A 8 -4.22 2.14 3.89
CA PRO A 8 -4.49 2.12 5.31
C PRO A 8 -5.24 0.85 5.74
N ILE A 9 -4.85 0.27 6.85
CA ILE A 9 -5.53 -0.88 7.47
C ILE A 9 -6.02 -0.51 8.86
N ASN A 10 -5.11 -0.14 9.77
CA ASN A 10 -5.47 0.15 11.16
C ASN A 10 -6.36 1.36 11.31
N ALA A 11 -6.27 2.31 10.39
CA ALA A 11 -7.09 3.53 10.40
C ALA A 11 -8.50 3.33 9.86
N ARG A 12 -8.84 2.13 9.35
CA ARG A 12 -10.18 1.83 8.85
C ARG A 12 -11.18 1.75 10.00
N GLN A 13 -12.46 1.95 9.67
CA GLN A 13 -13.52 2.07 10.67
C GLN A 13 -14.24 0.76 11.00
N GLU A 14 -13.91 -0.33 10.35
CA GLU A 14 -14.46 -1.64 10.69
C GLU A 14 -14.13 -1.98 12.15
N PRO A 15 -15.03 -2.66 12.88
CA PRO A 15 -14.89 -2.79 14.35
C PRO A 15 -13.77 -3.71 14.80
N THR A 16 -13.35 -4.68 13.99
CA THR A 16 -12.27 -5.61 14.37
C THR A 16 -11.12 -5.55 13.37
N MET A 17 -9.92 -5.94 13.81
CA MET A 17 -8.76 -6.03 12.93
C MET A 17 -9.00 -7.00 11.78
N ARG A 18 -9.64 -8.13 12.06
CA ARG A 18 -9.97 -9.12 11.02
C ARG A 18 -10.86 -8.51 9.94
N GLU A 19 -11.88 -7.77 10.32
CA GLU A 19 -12.77 -7.09 9.38
C GLU A 19 -12.04 -6.01 8.60
N LYS A 20 -11.17 -5.26 9.26
CA LYS A 20 -10.31 -4.27 8.59
C LYS A 20 -9.43 -4.91 7.54
N LEU A 21 -8.79 -6.03 7.85
CA LEU A 21 -7.92 -6.75 6.91
C LEU A 21 -8.70 -7.28 5.70
N VAL A 22 -9.87 -7.88 5.92
CA VAL A 22 -10.70 -8.40 4.84
C VAL A 22 -11.17 -7.28 3.92
N ALA A 23 -11.64 -6.18 4.50
CA ALA A 23 -12.12 -5.03 3.73
C ALA A 23 -10.98 -4.35 2.97
N ALA A 24 -9.82 -4.19 3.60
CA ALA A 24 -8.65 -3.59 2.96
C ALA A 24 -8.13 -4.44 1.80
N LYS A 25 -8.08 -5.76 1.97
CA LYS A 25 -7.67 -6.68 0.91
C LYS A 25 -8.60 -6.59 -0.29
N HIS A 26 -9.90 -6.59 -0.06
CA HIS A 26 -10.90 -6.45 -1.13
C HIS A 26 -10.74 -5.12 -1.85
N HIS A 27 -10.56 -4.03 -1.09
CA HIS A 27 -10.34 -2.70 -1.65
C HIS A 27 -9.08 -2.66 -2.54
N VAL A 28 -7.98 -3.26 -2.08
CA VAL A 28 -6.73 -3.31 -2.86
C VAL A 28 -6.91 -4.10 -4.15
N GLU A 29 -7.63 -5.21 -4.12
CA GLU A 29 -7.91 -6.00 -5.31
C GLU A 29 -8.67 -5.17 -6.36
N MET A 30 -9.68 -4.42 -5.92
CA MET A 30 -10.42 -3.51 -6.80
C MET A 30 -9.53 -2.37 -7.31
N LEU A 31 -8.71 -1.80 -6.45
CA LEU A 31 -7.79 -0.73 -6.82
C LEU A 31 -6.76 -1.20 -7.85
N LYS A 32 -6.24 -2.42 -7.69
CA LYS A 32 -5.31 -2.99 -8.68
C LYS A 32 -5.95 -3.09 -10.06
N GLU A 33 -7.22 -3.48 -10.14
CA GLU A 33 -7.94 -3.53 -11.41
C GLU A 33 -8.06 -2.15 -12.03
N ILE A 34 -8.41 -1.15 -11.24
CA ILE A 34 -8.54 0.24 -11.71
C ILE A 34 -7.19 0.76 -12.21
N LEU A 35 -6.13 0.56 -11.44
CA LEU A 35 -4.79 1.04 -11.81
C LEU A 35 -4.23 0.29 -13.02
N ALA A 36 -4.55 -0.99 -13.17
CA ALA A 36 -4.10 -1.77 -14.33
C ALA A 36 -4.68 -1.24 -15.64
N ASP A 37 -5.85 -0.63 -15.60
CA ASP A 37 -6.48 -0.02 -16.77
C ASP A 37 -6.02 1.42 -17.02
N ASP A 38 -5.30 2.02 -16.08
CA ASP A 38 -4.78 3.38 -16.21
C ASP A 38 -3.46 3.36 -16.97
N VAL A 39 -3.39 4.12 -18.05
CA VAL A 39 -2.22 4.18 -18.92
C VAL A 39 -0.95 4.59 -18.18
N ARG A 40 -1.07 5.38 -17.11
CA ARG A 40 0.08 5.83 -16.30
C ARG A 40 0.79 4.66 -15.60
N PHE A 41 0.06 3.58 -15.32
CA PHE A 41 0.56 2.48 -14.49
C PHE A 41 0.77 1.18 -15.26
N LYS A 42 0.57 1.17 -16.57
CA LYS A 42 0.66 -0.08 -17.38
C LYS A 42 2.04 -0.74 -17.35
N LYS A 43 3.09 0.04 -17.13
CA LYS A 43 4.45 -0.48 -17.05
C LYS A 43 4.82 -1.07 -15.71
N TYR A 44 3.94 -0.91 -14.69
CA TYR A 44 4.23 -1.35 -13.33
C TYR A 44 3.58 -2.69 -13.01
N GLU A 45 4.35 -3.54 -12.30
CA GLU A 45 3.80 -4.66 -11.54
C GLU A 45 3.27 -4.09 -10.23
N LEU A 46 1.98 -4.30 -9.95
CA LEU A 46 1.31 -3.74 -8.78
C LEU A 46 1.45 -4.70 -7.61
N ILE A 47 2.03 -4.24 -6.51
CA ILE A 47 2.19 -5.04 -5.29
C ILE A 47 1.62 -4.31 -4.08
N SER A 48 1.19 -5.08 -3.08
CA SER A 48 0.68 -4.56 -1.82
C SER A 48 1.11 -5.46 -0.67
N THR A 49 0.87 -5.03 0.56
CA THR A 49 1.16 -5.83 1.75
C THR A 49 0.51 -7.21 1.71
N PHE A 50 -0.63 -7.35 1.03
CA PHE A 50 -1.35 -8.63 0.95
C PHE A 50 -0.70 -9.66 0.03
N ASP A 51 0.28 -9.25 -0.78
CA ASP A 51 0.99 -10.15 -1.67
C ASP A 51 2.12 -10.90 -0.96
N PHE A 52 2.58 -10.42 0.20
CA PHE A 52 3.74 -10.98 0.89
C PHE A 52 3.60 -11.10 2.41
N ASN A 53 2.57 -10.54 3.02
CA ASN A 53 2.33 -10.65 4.46
C ASN A 53 1.15 -11.56 4.76
N ASP A 54 1.30 -12.37 5.82
CA ASP A 54 0.24 -13.21 6.37
C ASP A 54 -0.42 -12.44 7.53
N ARG A 55 -1.72 -12.63 7.73
CA ARG A 55 -2.46 -12.06 8.85
C ARG A 55 -1.95 -12.52 10.22
N ASN A 56 -1.17 -13.61 10.28
CA ASN A 56 -0.56 -14.13 11.50
C ASN A 56 0.80 -13.50 11.78
N ASP A 57 1.32 -12.65 10.90
CA ASP A 57 2.58 -11.98 11.12
C ASP A 57 2.46 -10.96 12.25
N THR A 58 3.54 -10.78 13.01
CA THR A 58 3.62 -9.68 13.96
C THR A 58 3.68 -8.36 13.19
N GLU A 59 3.31 -7.26 13.86
CA GLU A 59 3.36 -5.93 13.25
C GLU A 59 4.78 -5.58 12.79
N GLU A 60 5.79 -5.93 13.61
CA GLU A 60 7.19 -5.67 13.29
C GLU A 60 7.64 -6.41 12.04
N LYS A 61 7.29 -7.69 11.92
CA LYS A 61 7.62 -8.49 10.74
C LYS A 61 6.92 -7.97 9.50
N ALA A 62 5.63 -7.68 9.61
CA ALA A 62 4.86 -7.15 8.51
C ALA A 62 5.43 -5.81 8.04
N MET A 63 5.75 -4.91 8.96
CA MET A 63 6.29 -3.59 8.63
C MET A 63 7.68 -3.69 8.00
N SER A 64 8.53 -4.58 8.51
CA SER A 64 9.86 -4.82 7.92
C SER A 64 9.76 -5.25 6.47
N ARG A 65 8.83 -6.14 6.15
CA ARG A 65 8.61 -6.59 4.77
C ARG A 65 8.05 -5.47 3.90
N CYS A 66 7.14 -4.68 4.44
CA CYS A 66 6.60 -3.53 3.70
C CYS A 66 7.70 -2.54 3.32
N ILE A 67 8.57 -2.19 4.26
CA ILE A 67 9.69 -1.28 3.98
C ILE A 67 10.64 -1.87 2.95
N TYR A 68 10.97 -3.17 3.07
CA TYR A 68 11.79 -3.84 2.07
C TYR A 68 11.18 -3.71 0.67
N HIS A 69 9.88 -3.94 0.54
CA HIS A 69 9.21 -3.87 -0.76
C HIS A 69 9.10 -2.44 -1.29
N VAL A 70 8.98 -1.43 -0.42
CA VAL A 70 9.08 -0.03 -0.83
C VAL A 70 10.48 0.25 -1.38
N LEU A 71 11.52 -0.18 -0.68
CA LEU A 71 12.91 0.03 -1.10
C LEU A 71 13.24 -0.64 -2.43
N THR A 72 12.64 -1.79 -2.72
CA THR A 72 12.87 -2.52 -3.96
C THR A 72 11.89 -2.15 -5.08
N SER A 73 10.93 -1.28 -4.81
CA SER A 73 10.00 -0.79 -5.83
C SER A 73 10.54 0.46 -6.51
N ASP A 74 10.00 0.76 -7.69
CA ASP A 74 10.35 1.95 -8.45
C ASP A 74 9.47 3.13 -8.08
N ALA A 75 8.26 2.86 -7.62
CA ALA A 75 7.29 3.89 -7.26
C ALA A 75 6.38 3.41 -6.13
N ILE A 76 5.70 4.37 -5.50
CA ILE A 76 4.68 4.12 -4.48
C ILE A 76 3.39 4.83 -4.87
N TYR A 77 2.26 4.17 -4.63
CA TYR A 77 0.93 4.75 -4.74
C TYR A 77 0.32 4.91 -3.36
N LEU A 78 0.03 6.15 -2.98
CA LEU A 78 -0.56 6.48 -1.68
C LEU A 78 -2.07 6.50 -1.81
N ASP A 79 -2.74 5.50 -1.24
CA ASP A 79 -4.18 5.33 -1.32
C ASP A 79 -4.91 6.32 -0.42
N HIS A 80 -6.21 6.49 -0.66
CA HIS A 80 -7.06 7.38 0.13
C HIS A 80 -6.92 7.11 1.63
N GLY A 81 -6.77 8.17 2.42
CA GLY A 81 -6.65 8.08 3.87
C GLY A 81 -5.27 7.70 4.40
N TRP A 82 -4.26 7.67 3.55
CA TRP A 82 -2.91 7.26 3.95
C TRP A 82 -2.32 8.11 5.08
N THR A 83 -2.70 9.38 5.18
CA THR A 83 -2.18 10.29 6.23
C THR A 83 -2.64 9.92 7.63
N ALA A 84 -3.68 9.11 7.77
CA ALA A 84 -4.16 8.62 9.06
C ALA A 84 -3.52 7.27 9.46
N SER A 85 -2.68 6.70 8.62
CA SER A 85 -2.07 5.39 8.83
C SER A 85 -0.58 5.53 9.12
N LYS A 86 -0.14 5.07 10.28
CA LYS A 86 1.28 5.09 10.66
C LYS A 86 2.14 4.31 9.67
N GLY A 87 1.66 3.15 9.23
CA GLY A 87 2.36 2.32 8.25
C GLY A 87 2.52 3.03 6.92
N CYS A 88 1.46 3.64 6.41
CA CYS A 88 1.51 4.37 5.16
C CYS A 88 2.43 5.58 5.24
N ILE A 89 2.41 6.30 6.36
CA ILE A 89 3.30 7.44 6.59
C ILE A 89 4.76 6.97 6.55
N LEU A 90 5.08 5.88 7.23
CA LEU A 90 6.43 5.32 7.24
C LEU A 90 6.88 4.89 5.84
N GLU A 91 6.00 4.26 5.09
CA GLU A 91 6.25 3.88 3.70
C GLU A 91 6.47 5.10 2.81
N TYR A 92 5.67 6.14 2.99
CA TYR A 92 5.83 7.41 2.27
C TYR A 92 7.20 8.04 2.57
N ILE A 93 7.57 8.14 3.85
CA ILE A 93 8.85 8.73 4.25
C ILE A 93 10.00 7.94 3.64
N THR A 94 9.94 6.63 3.69
CA THR A 94 10.94 5.75 3.08
C THR A 94 11.08 6.03 1.58
N ALA A 95 9.96 6.05 0.87
CA ALA A 95 9.96 6.33 -0.56
C ALA A 95 10.53 7.71 -0.88
N LYS A 96 10.19 8.70 -0.07
CA LYS A 96 10.66 10.07 -0.23
C LYS A 96 12.19 10.17 -0.04
N ILE A 97 12.70 9.55 1.02
CA ILE A 97 14.14 9.58 1.34
C ILE A 97 14.94 8.88 0.23
N TYR A 98 14.45 7.79 -0.31
CA TYR A 98 15.16 6.98 -1.31
C TYR A 98 14.83 7.39 -2.75
N GLY A 99 14.15 8.51 -2.94
CA GLY A 99 13.91 9.07 -4.28
C GLY A 99 12.98 8.29 -5.17
N LYS A 100 12.05 7.51 -4.58
CA LYS A 100 11.05 6.80 -5.37
C LYS A 100 10.03 7.76 -5.95
N GLN A 101 9.45 7.42 -7.09
CA GLN A 101 8.34 8.19 -7.64
C GLN A 101 7.10 8.00 -6.77
N ILE A 102 6.39 9.09 -6.48
CA ILE A 102 5.23 9.07 -5.59
C ILE A 102 3.99 9.48 -6.38
N PHE A 103 2.99 8.59 -6.36
CA PHE A 103 1.66 8.89 -6.87
C PHE A 103 0.71 8.95 -5.68
N GLU A 104 -0.19 9.89 -5.69
CA GLU A 104 -1.16 10.08 -4.61
C GLU A 104 -2.57 10.00 -5.17
N HIS A 105 -3.46 9.33 -4.43
CA HIS A 105 -4.86 9.26 -4.79
C HIS A 105 -5.46 10.66 -4.88
N SER A 106 -6.13 10.95 -6.01
CA SER A 106 -6.80 12.22 -6.20
C SER A 106 -8.24 12.14 -5.72
N GLU A 107 -8.63 13.07 -4.87
CA GLU A 107 -10.02 13.22 -4.42
C GLU A 107 -10.68 14.34 -5.22
N TYR A 108 -11.92 14.08 -5.58
CA TYR A 108 -12.75 15.07 -6.30
C TYR A 108 -13.91 15.50 -5.44
#